data_5c19c7d865d72390b333f8eb622bb9c3
#
_entry.id   5c19c7d865d72390b333f8eb622bb9c3
#
_cell.length_a   1.000
_cell.length_b   1.000
_cell.length_c   1.000
_cell.angle_alpha   90.00
_cell.angle_beta   90.00
_cell.angle_gamma   90.00
#
_symmetry.space_group_name_H-M   'P 1'
#
loop_
_entity.id
_entity.type
_entity.pdbx_description
1 polymer ?
#
loop_
_entity_poly.entity_id
_entity_poly.type
_entity_poly.pdbx_seq_one_letter_code
_entity_poly.pdbx_strand_id
1 'polypeptide(L)'
;MGKFGAGSGALKVHFYEPCPKRARKGRKNIRAGLPGVEWAMASKADTLSSQTFAFLDIETTGGNSLRDRITEIGIRFWRDGAVIGEWQTLLNPDTRISPFIEQFTGISNELVADAPRFEDIADDLETQLDGKVFVAHNARFDYGFIKSEFRQLGRLFSAKVLCTVKLSRKLYPQFRRHNMDALIERHNLAQVQRHRAMGDVSAMQSFFEYALADHGPESMSLALDNLLQRPSIPSHLPTDVLHDLPRAPGVYRFYGENDVLLYVGKSTNIAQRVASHFSGDHNTSRGVRISESLRRVDWTETAGELGALLLELKQIKQMHPLFNRRSRAAKNLVSIELTENGNGKGKGYLQARLVREIEPHRLGDYFGLFRSKKDADKALSGIAAKNDLCNKLLGLEPDHDGPCFQRTLGRCKGACVGDGGQGEDRVKYNLRMQIAFHNLRLKTWPWKGPVGVVEHNPERDRTDILIVYNWMHVATVHDHQALGDLSLNRQAVTFDLDSYKLIAKALLARKQERPIQVIELDAVGAPDVLMP
;
A
#
# COMPACT_ATOMS: atom_id res chain seq x y z
N MET A 1 -48.43 -40.50 15.14
CA MET A 1 -48.49 -39.14 15.71
C MET A 1 -47.35 -39.01 16.68
N GLY A 2 -46.23 -38.50 16.24
CA GLY A 2 -45.03 -38.25 17.03
C GLY A 2 -44.58 -36.81 16.79
N LYS A 3 -44.62 -36.00 17.85
CA LYS A 3 -44.22 -34.58 17.83
C LYS A 3 -42.69 -34.48 17.79
N PHE A 4 -42.15 -33.88 16.74
CA PHE A 4 -40.78 -33.39 16.72
C PHE A 4 -40.71 -32.04 17.45
N GLY A 5 -39.98 -32.01 18.59
CA GLY A 5 -39.64 -30.81 19.29
C GLY A 5 -38.43 -30.13 18.62
N ALA A 6 -38.61 -28.89 18.17
CA ALA A 6 -37.53 -28.05 17.71
C ALA A 6 -36.72 -27.58 18.92
N GLY A 7 -35.49 -28.06 19.07
CA GLY A 7 -34.51 -27.52 20.04
C GLY A 7 -33.88 -26.27 19.48
N SER A 8 -34.26 -25.11 20.02
CA SER A 8 -33.58 -23.84 19.79
C SER A 8 -32.27 -23.82 20.58
N GLY A 9 -31.15 -24.06 19.88
CA GLY A 9 -29.81 -23.88 20.45
C GLY A 9 -29.53 -22.41 20.72
N ALA A 10 -29.56 -22.01 21.98
CA ALA A 10 -29.23 -20.67 22.39
C ALA A 10 -27.71 -20.44 22.31
N LEU A 11 -27.29 -19.48 21.52
CA LEU A 11 -25.92 -18.99 21.48
C LEU A 11 -25.52 -18.43 22.88
N LYS A 12 -24.47 -19.02 23.50
CA LYS A 12 -23.90 -18.49 24.73
C LYS A 12 -22.91 -17.38 24.39
N VAL A 13 -23.28 -16.14 24.69
CA VAL A 13 -22.42 -14.95 24.60
C VAL A 13 -21.69 -14.77 25.92
N HIS A 14 -20.38 -14.95 25.95
CA HIS A 14 -19.55 -14.61 27.10
C HIS A 14 -18.97 -13.20 26.93
N PHE A 15 -19.40 -12.29 27.81
CA PHE A 15 -18.81 -10.96 27.94
C PHE A 15 -17.65 -11.00 28.91
N TYR A 16 -16.46 -10.59 28.49
CA TYR A 16 -15.37 -10.29 29.40
C TYR A 16 -15.48 -8.83 29.83
N GLU A 17 -15.90 -8.60 31.06
CA GLU A 17 -15.87 -7.27 31.67
C GLU A 17 -14.44 -6.87 32.07
N PRO A 18 -14.01 -5.63 31.79
CA PRO A 18 -12.74 -5.13 32.31
C PRO A 18 -12.90 -4.62 33.75
N CYS A 19 -11.92 -4.94 34.60
CA CYS A 19 -11.75 -4.49 35.97
C CYS A 19 -11.89 -2.96 36.13
N PRO A 20 -12.60 -2.43 37.13
CA PRO A 20 -12.91 -1.01 37.24
C PRO A 20 -11.69 -0.15 37.57
N LYS A 21 -11.45 0.88 36.77
CA LYS A 21 -10.46 1.92 37.05
C LYS A 21 -11.04 3.00 37.96
N ARG A 22 -10.29 3.34 39.01
CA ARG A 22 -10.54 4.43 39.96
C ARG A 22 -10.84 5.76 39.27
N ALA A 23 -11.92 6.40 39.72
CA ALA A 23 -12.37 7.73 39.33
C ALA A 23 -11.32 8.81 39.64
N ARG A 24 -11.00 9.66 38.69
CA ARG A 24 -10.38 10.99 38.90
C ARG A 24 -11.43 12.08 38.74
N LYS A 25 -11.48 12.93 39.74
CA LYS A 25 -12.43 14.04 39.97
C LYS A 25 -12.41 15.09 38.86
N GLY A 26 -13.59 15.64 38.65
CA GLY A 26 -13.99 16.56 37.60
C GLY A 26 -13.29 17.91 37.54
N ARG A 27 -13.34 18.50 36.37
CA ARG A 27 -13.26 19.95 36.15
C ARG A 27 -14.54 20.44 35.50
N LYS A 28 -15.04 21.52 36.09
CA LYS A 28 -16.33 22.19 35.75
C LYS A 28 -16.26 22.84 34.36
N ASN A 29 -17.28 22.61 33.57
CA ASN A 29 -17.56 23.38 32.36
C ASN A 29 -18.07 24.77 32.71
N ILE A 30 -17.41 25.79 32.19
CA ILE A 30 -17.97 27.16 32.09
C ILE A 30 -18.34 27.36 30.62
N ARG A 31 -19.62 27.43 30.35
CA ARG A 31 -20.17 27.93 29.09
C ARG A 31 -20.09 29.45 29.11
N ALA A 32 -19.27 30.05 28.25
CA ALA A 32 -19.40 31.45 27.86
C ALA A 32 -19.94 31.49 26.43
N GLY A 33 -21.11 32.05 26.24
CA GLY A 33 -21.68 32.32 24.92
C GLY A 33 -20.89 33.44 24.26
N LEU A 34 -20.50 33.22 23.01
CA LEU A 34 -19.95 34.25 22.12
C LEU A 34 -21.05 34.67 21.14
N PRO A 35 -21.16 35.97 20.83
CA PRO A 35 -22.21 36.52 19.95
C PRO A 35 -21.94 36.15 18.50
N GLY A 36 -23.04 36.13 17.71
CA GLY A 36 -23.07 35.75 16.31
C GLY A 36 -22.00 36.47 15.49
N VAL A 37 -21.13 35.66 14.86
CA VAL A 37 -20.28 36.14 13.78
C VAL A 37 -21.09 35.97 12.50
N GLU A 38 -21.65 37.08 12.02
CA GLU A 38 -22.05 37.22 10.63
C GLU A 38 -20.85 36.92 9.76
N TRP A 39 -20.88 35.77 9.08
CA TRP A 39 -19.95 35.50 7.99
C TRP A 39 -20.26 36.49 6.86
N ALA A 40 -19.64 37.67 6.91
CA ALA A 40 -19.54 38.51 5.72
C ALA A 40 -18.97 37.61 4.59
N MET A 41 -19.77 37.36 3.57
CA MET A 41 -19.29 36.84 2.29
C MET A 41 -18.35 37.89 1.76
N ALA A 42 -17.06 37.77 2.10
CA ALA A 42 -16.01 38.44 1.38
C ALA A 42 -16.16 37.97 -0.07
N SER A 43 -16.38 38.88 -0.99
CA SER A 43 -16.40 38.61 -2.42
C SER A 43 -15.11 37.86 -2.73
N LYS A 44 -15.21 36.57 -3.11
CA LYS A 44 -14.05 35.80 -3.55
C LYS A 44 -13.46 36.58 -4.70
N ALA A 45 -12.24 37.09 -4.53
CA ALA A 45 -11.51 37.69 -5.64
C ALA A 45 -11.52 36.67 -6.77
N ASP A 46 -11.92 37.12 -7.95
CA ASP A 46 -12.00 36.28 -9.13
C ASP A 46 -10.64 35.64 -9.40
N THR A 47 -10.57 34.30 -9.36
CA THR A 47 -9.31 33.57 -9.54
C THR A 47 -8.61 33.95 -10.84
N LEU A 48 -9.38 34.27 -11.88
CA LEU A 48 -8.86 34.63 -13.18
C LEU A 48 -8.09 35.97 -13.14
N SER A 49 -8.60 36.98 -12.43
CA SER A 49 -8.01 38.32 -12.35
C SER A 49 -6.93 38.45 -11.25
N SER A 50 -6.98 37.60 -10.22
CA SER A 50 -6.06 37.67 -9.09
C SER A 50 -4.78 36.85 -9.23
N GLN A 51 -4.70 35.96 -10.21
CA GLN A 51 -3.59 35.02 -10.35
C GLN A 51 -2.75 35.29 -11.62
N THR A 52 -1.45 35.04 -11.52
CA THR A 52 -0.59 34.90 -12.69
C THR A 52 -0.48 33.42 -13.04
N PHE A 53 -0.71 33.07 -14.29
CA PHE A 53 -0.61 31.72 -14.83
C PHE A 53 0.73 31.57 -15.52
N ALA A 54 1.53 30.59 -15.10
CA ALA A 54 2.78 30.19 -15.74
C ALA A 54 2.50 28.94 -16.61
N PHE A 55 2.27 29.14 -17.90
CA PHE A 55 2.15 28.04 -18.87
C PHE A 55 3.53 27.46 -19.08
N LEU A 56 3.72 26.20 -18.70
CA LEU A 56 5.01 25.52 -18.69
C LEU A 56 4.91 24.19 -19.41
N ASP A 57 5.91 23.91 -20.21
CA ASP A 57 6.16 22.61 -20.84
C ASP A 57 7.63 22.26 -20.73
N ILE A 58 7.95 20.97 -20.73
CA ILE A 58 9.32 20.46 -20.66
C ILE A 58 9.56 19.38 -21.70
N GLU A 59 10.78 19.37 -22.25
CA GLU A 59 11.30 18.21 -22.96
C GLU A 59 12.25 17.43 -22.07
N THR A 60 12.34 16.11 -22.28
CA THR A 60 13.05 15.21 -21.36
C THR A 60 13.78 14.10 -22.10
N THR A 61 14.74 13.44 -21.43
CA THR A 61 15.45 12.27 -21.98
C THR A 61 14.61 10.99 -21.98
N GLY A 62 13.39 11.04 -21.41
CA GLY A 62 12.44 9.91 -21.34
C GLY A 62 11.26 10.18 -20.42
N GLY A 63 10.39 9.18 -20.20
CA GLY A 63 9.09 9.35 -19.50
C GLY A 63 9.12 9.21 -17.97
N ASN A 64 10.26 8.96 -17.33
CA ASN A 64 10.31 8.63 -15.92
C ASN A 64 11.07 9.66 -15.09
N SER A 65 10.37 10.57 -14.42
CA SER A 65 10.93 11.67 -13.63
C SER A 65 11.93 11.28 -12.51
N LEU A 66 12.11 9.98 -12.21
CA LEU A 66 13.09 9.48 -11.24
C LEU A 66 14.39 8.99 -11.89
N ARG A 67 14.43 8.86 -13.22
CA ARG A 67 15.58 8.35 -13.98
C ARG A 67 15.99 9.27 -15.10
N ASP A 68 14.99 9.86 -15.73
CA ASP A 68 15.17 10.72 -16.88
C ASP A 68 15.31 12.17 -16.41
N ARG A 69 15.89 13.02 -17.25
CA ARG A 69 16.27 14.38 -16.92
C ARG A 69 15.60 15.35 -17.91
N ILE A 70 15.47 16.60 -17.50
CA ILE A 70 14.93 17.67 -18.34
C ILE A 70 16.01 18.12 -19.34
N THR A 71 15.62 18.37 -20.59
CA THR A 71 16.48 18.87 -21.67
C THR A 71 16.07 20.25 -22.17
N GLU A 72 14.81 20.65 -22.01
CA GLU A 72 14.32 21.99 -22.31
C GLU A 72 13.21 22.37 -21.32
N ILE A 73 13.11 23.63 -20.95
CA ILE A 73 11.99 24.22 -20.22
C ILE A 73 11.54 25.46 -20.98
N GLY A 74 10.22 25.56 -21.23
CA GLY A 74 9.58 26.76 -21.75
C GLY A 74 8.50 27.26 -20.81
N ILE A 75 8.45 28.56 -20.52
CA ILE A 75 7.42 29.17 -19.68
C ILE A 75 6.92 30.44 -20.33
N ARG A 76 5.59 30.64 -20.32
CA ARG A 76 4.95 31.90 -20.69
C ARG A 76 4.04 32.34 -19.55
N PHE A 77 4.19 33.58 -19.13
CA PHE A 77 3.40 34.17 -18.06
C PHE A 77 2.21 34.95 -18.64
N TRP A 78 1.04 34.64 -18.15
CA TRP A 78 -0.21 35.24 -18.56
C TRP A 78 -0.94 35.81 -17.33
N ARG A 79 -1.47 37.03 -17.48
CA ARG A 79 -2.27 37.70 -16.48
C ARG A 79 -3.21 38.70 -17.11
N ASP A 80 -4.44 38.81 -16.60
CA ASP A 80 -5.43 39.81 -16.99
C ASP A 80 -5.64 39.92 -18.52
N GLY A 81 -5.67 38.79 -19.23
CA GLY A 81 -5.91 38.77 -20.69
C GLY A 81 -4.66 38.97 -21.53
N ALA A 82 -3.47 39.12 -20.97
CA ALA A 82 -2.26 39.39 -21.69
C ALA A 82 -1.07 38.50 -21.29
N VAL A 83 -0.17 38.25 -22.23
CA VAL A 83 1.17 37.71 -21.98
C VAL A 83 2.03 38.79 -21.38
N ILE A 84 2.58 38.53 -20.19
CA ILE A 84 3.40 39.49 -19.43
C ILE A 84 4.90 39.16 -19.45
N GLY A 85 5.29 38.00 -19.98
CA GLY A 85 6.68 37.58 -20.12
C GLY A 85 6.82 36.14 -20.60
N GLU A 86 8.04 35.81 -20.98
CA GLU A 86 8.47 34.46 -21.37
C GLU A 86 9.82 34.12 -20.73
N TRP A 87 10.05 32.87 -20.49
CA TRP A 87 11.31 32.33 -20.02
C TRP A 87 11.54 30.95 -20.64
N GLN A 88 12.72 30.72 -21.20
CA GLN A 88 13.07 29.41 -21.76
C GLN A 88 14.54 29.12 -21.63
N THR A 89 14.89 27.85 -21.53
CA THR A 89 16.28 27.40 -21.55
C THR A 89 16.39 25.96 -22.01
N LEU A 90 17.47 25.64 -22.72
CA LEU A 90 17.95 24.28 -22.87
C LEU A 90 18.70 23.89 -21.62
N LEU A 91 18.73 22.59 -21.31
CA LEU A 91 19.44 22.04 -20.16
C LEU A 91 20.33 20.87 -20.56
N ASN A 92 21.54 20.84 -20.02
CA ASN A 92 22.38 19.66 -20.07
C ASN A 92 21.88 18.61 -19.08
N PRO A 93 21.36 17.46 -19.55
CA PRO A 93 20.76 16.47 -18.64
C PRO A 93 21.81 15.61 -17.91
N ASP A 94 23.11 15.80 -18.11
CA ASP A 94 24.20 14.94 -17.61
C ASP A 94 24.04 13.45 -17.96
N THR A 95 23.20 13.14 -18.96
CA THR A 95 22.98 11.80 -19.44
C THR A 95 22.72 11.81 -20.95
N ARG A 96 22.99 10.70 -21.60
CA ARG A 96 22.83 10.60 -23.05
C ARG A 96 21.37 10.65 -23.46
N ILE A 97 21.01 11.53 -24.37
CA ILE A 97 19.74 11.55 -25.07
C ILE A 97 19.73 10.43 -26.10
N SER A 98 18.69 9.59 -26.11
CA SER A 98 18.59 8.49 -27.05
C SER A 98 18.25 8.98 -28.46
N PRO A 99 18.66 8.27 -29.53
CA PRO A 99 18.32 8.68 -30.92
C PRO A 99 16.81 8.83 -31.16
N PHE A 100 16.00 8.04 -30.47
CA PHE A 100 14.54 8.14 -30.55
C PHE A 100 14.04 9.49 -29.98
N ILE A 101 14.55 9.92 -28.84
CA ILE A 101 14.18 11.21 -28.20
C ILE A 101 14.73 12.37 -29.05
N GLU A 102 15.96 12.27 -29.56
CA GLU A 102 16.53 13.30 -30.44
C GLU A 102 15.65 13.51 -31.69
N GLN A 103 15.21 12.42 -32.32
CA GLN A 103 14.33 12.49 -33.48
C GLN A 103 12.96 13.06 -33.12
N PHE A 104 12.44 12.76 -31.93
CA PHE A 104 11.11 13.16 -31.47
C PHE A 104 11.05 14.64 -31.07
N THR A 105 12.06 15.14 -30.33
CA THR A 105 12.08 16.51 -29.79
C THR A 105 12.89 17.47 -30.64
N GLY A 106 13.79 16.95 -31.49
CA GLY A 106 14.77 17.74 -32.21
C GLY A 106 15.92 18.26 -31.34
N ILE A 107 16.05 17.77 -30.10
CA ILE A 107 17.11 18.15 -29.15
C ILE A 107 18.19 17.09 -29.17
N SER A 108 19.35 17.42 -29.76
CA SER A 108 20.50 16.50 -29.84
C SER A 108 21.43 16.64 -28.63
N ASN A 109 22.29 15.61 -28.43
CA ASN A 109 23.33 15.65 -27.39
C ASN A 109 24.30 16.81 -27.59
N GLU A 110 24.61 17.18 -28.84
CA GLU A 110 25.47 18.33 -29.16
C GLU A 110 24.82 19.66 -28.81
N LEU A 111 23.48 19.77 -29.03
CA LEU A 111 22.72 21.00 -28.76
C LEU A 111 22.72 21.37 -27.28
N VAL A 112 22.72 20.38 -26.40
CA VAL A 112 22.70 20.58 -24.94
C VAL A 112 24.05 20.47 -24.26
N ALA A 113 25.11 20.19 -24.99
CA ALA A 113 26.43 19.92 -24.39
C ALA A 113 26.94 21.07 -23.53
N ASP A 114 26.78 22.32 -24.03
CA ASP A 114 27.22 23.55 -23.35
C ASP A 114 26.07 24.28 -22.64
N ALA A 115 24.86 23.67 -22.57
CA ALA A 115 23.72 24.23 -21.85
C ALA A 115 23.93 24.16 -20.34
N PRO A 116 23.32 25.07 -19.55
CA PRO A 116 23.37 24.99 -18.09
C PRO A 116 22.73 23.69 -17.58
N ARG A 117 23.17 23.24 -16.41
CA ARG A 117 22.52 22.15 -15.70
C ARG A 117 21.32 22.67 -14.92
N PHE A 118 20.45 21.77 -14.47
CA PHE A 118 19.30 22.18 -13.67
C PHE A 118 19.70 22.93 -12.39
N GLU A 119 20.81 22.54 -11.75
CA GLU A 119 21.34 23.20 -10.55
C GLU A 119 21.69 24.66 -10.79
N ASP A 120 22.17 25.02 -12.00
CA ASP A 120 22.58 26.37 -12.35
C ASP A 120 21.39 27.32 -12.54
N ILE A 121 20.20 26.78 -12.88
CA ILE A 121 19.00 27.58 -13.14
C ILE A 121 17.94 27.46 -12.02
N ALA A 122 18.17 26.62 -11.01
CA ALA A 122 17.16 26.28 -10.02
C ALA A 122 16.64 27.48 -9.23
N ASP A 123 17.50 28.43 -8.85
CA ASP A 123 17.12 29.63 -8.10
C ASP A 123 16.29 30.59 -8.95
N ASP A 124 16.66 30.76 -10.22
CA ASP A 124 15.90 31.57 -11.18
C ASP A 124 14.54 30.92 -11.46
N LEU A 125 14.51 29.62 -11.77
CA LEU A 125 13.27 28.90 -12.03
C LEU A 125 12.30 28.95 -10.84
N GLU A 126 12.79 28.79 -9.60
CA GLU A 126 11.96 28.90 -8.41
C GLU A 126 11.36 30.30 -8.28
N THR A 127 12.17 31.35 -8.52
CA THR A 127 11.72 32.75 -8.52
C THR A 127 10.68 32.99 -9.62
N GLN A 128 10.88 32.44 -10.82
CA GLN A 128 9.93 32.54 -11.93
C GLN A 128 8.58 31.89 -11.61
N LEU A 129 8.55 30.82 -10.83
CA LEU A 129 7.33 30.06 -10.51
C LEU A 129 6.69 30.44 -9.17
N ASP A 130 7.37 31.20 -8.32
CA ASP A 130 6.86 31.53 -6.99
C ASP A 130 5.58 32.35 -7.05
N GLY A 131 4.59 31.93 -6.25
CA GLY A 131 3.28 32.57 -6.17
C GLY A 131 2.39 32.46 -7.41
N LYS A 132 2.83 31.79 -8.48
CA LYS A 132 2.08 31.66 -9.72
C LYS A 132 1.37 30.29 -9.82
N VAL A 133 0.35 30.21 -10.66
CA VAL A 133 -0.32 28.96 -11.00
C VAL A 133 0.48 28.25 -12.09
N PHE A 134 1.03 27.08 -11.75
CA PHE A 134 1.73 26.19 -12.68
C PHE A 134 0.70 25.54 -13.63
N VAL A 135 0.75 25.87 -14.91
CA VAL A 135 -0.19 25.37 -15.94
C VAL A 135 0.55 24.50 -16.93
N ALA A 136 0.12 23.24 -17.11
CA ALA A 136 0.72 22.35 -18.10
C ALA A 136 -0.33 21.39 -18.70
N HIS A 137 0.01 20.79 -19.86
CA HIS A 137 -0.84 19.81 -20.50
C HIS A 137 -0.48 18.41 -20.04
N ASN A 138 -1.39 17.76 -19.27
CA ASN A 138 -1.08 16.60 -18.46
C ASN A 138 -0.07 16.91 -17.33
N ALA A 139 -0.30 18.01 -16.65
CA ALA A 139 0.57 18.68 -15.69
C ALA A 139 1.27 17.79 -14.65
N ARG A 140 0.81 16.55 -14.45
CA ARG A 140 1.49 15.58 -13.55
C ARG A 140 2.85 15.18 -14.07
N PHE A 141 3.04 15.16 -15.39
CA PHE A 141 4.31 14.85 -16.02
C PHE A 141 5.32 15.98 -15.71
N ASP A 142 5.04 17.19 -16.17
CA ASP A 142 5.94 18.34 -16.03
C ASP A 142 6.23 18.68 -14.57
N TYR A 143 5.18 18.76 -13.77
CA TYR A 143 5.29 19.01 -12.34
C TYR A 143 6.08 17.91 -11.59
N GLY A 144 5.94 16.65 -12.02
CA GLY A 144 6.68 15.52 -11.50
C GLY A 144 8.20 15.62 -11.76
N PHE A 145 8.59 16.02 -12.98
CA PHE A 145 9.98 16.26 -13.35
C PHE A 145 10.58 17.44 -12.58
N ILE A 146 9.92 18.60 -12.58
CA ILE A 146 10.37 19.79 -11.84
C ILE A 146 10.57 19.43 -10.34
N LYS A 147 9.60 18.76 -9.71
CA LYS A 147 9.77 18.31 -8.32
C LYS A 147 10.91 17.32 -8.13
N SER A 148 11.18 16.47 -9.10
CA SER A 148 12.25 15.48 -9.02
C SER A 148 13.62 16.16 -9.10
N GLU A 149 13.78 17.11 -9.98
CA GLU A 149 15.02 17.89 -10.12
C GLU A 149 15.32 18.70 -8.84
N PHE A 150 14.36 19.46 -8.32
CA PHE A 150 14.53 20.18 -7.04
C PHE A 150 14.87 19.24 -5.88
N ARG A 151 14.27 18.03 -5.85
CA ARG A 151 14.56 17.04 -4.81
C ARG A 151 15.99 16.51 -4.88
N GLN A 152 16.55 16.35 -6.08
CA GLN A 152 17.94 15.95 -6.25
C GLN A 152 18.90 16.99 -5.66
N LEU A 153 18.50 18.26 -5.65
CA LEU A 153 19.22 19.36 -4.99
C LEU A 153 18.91 19.48 -3.48
N GLY A 154 18.13 18.54 -2.90
CA GLY A 154 17.71 18.61 -1.50
C GLY A 154 16.63 19.67 -1.21
N ARG A 155 15.98 20.22 -2.23
CA ARG A 155 14.97 21.29 -2.15
C ARG A 155 13.55 20.76 -2.31
N LEU A 156 12.58 21.44 -1.71
CA LEU A 156 11.15 21.14 -1.83
C LEU A 156 10.49 22.16 -2.75
N PHE A 157 9.95 21.70 -3.86
CA PHE A 157 9.16 22.54 -4.76
C PHE A 157 7.66 22.28 -4.58
N SER A 158 6.85 23.35 -4.52
CA SER A 158 5.39 23.28 -4.42
C SER A 158 4.75 24.47 -5.12
N ALA A 159 3.74 24.21 -5.96
CA ALA A 159 2.94 25.24 -6.62
C ALA A 159 1.47 24.81 -6.72
N LYS A 160 0.54 25.77 -6.95
CA LYS A 160 -0.81 25.47 -7.38
C LYS A 160 -0.76 24.97 -8.82
N VAL A 161 -1.38 23.84 -9.13
CA VAL A 161 -1.27 23.21 -10.46
C VAL A 161 -2.62 23.19 -11.16
N LEU A 162 -2.64 23.72 -12.37
CA LEU A 162 -3.75 23.62 -13.33
C LEU A 162 -3.35 22.69 -14.48
N CYS A 163 -4.16 21.68 -14.75
CA CYS A 163 -3.98 20.79 -15.89
C CYS A 163 -4.95 21.16 -17.01
N THR A 164 -4.45 21.54 -18.20
CA THR A 164 -5.28 21.93 -19.34
C THR A 164 -6.11 20.77 -19.91
N VAL A 165 -5.66 19.50 -19.76
CA VAL A 165 -6.50 18.31 -20.07
C VAL A 165 -7.74 18.28 -19.19
N LYS A 166 -7.60 18.56 -17.89
CA LYS A 166 -8.74 18.59 -16.96
C LYS A 166 -9.65 19.78 -17.21
N LEU A 167 -9.07 20.93 -17.54
CA LEU A 167 -9.81 22.12 -17.92
C LEU A 167 -10.65 21.84 -19.18
N SER A 168 -10.03 21.28 -20.21
CA SER A 168 -10.73 20.89 -21.43
C SER A 168 -11.86 19.88 -21.19
N ARG A 169 -11.65 18.87 -20.37
CA ARG A 169 -12.71 17.91 -20.00
C ARG A 169 -13.86 18.54 -19.25
N LYS A 170 -13.57 19.53 -18.40
CA LYS A 170 -14.60 20.23 -17.62
C LYS A 170 -15.44 21.16 -18.47
N LEU A 171 -14.81 21.89 -19.39
CA LEU A 171 -15.49 22.86 -20.25
C LEU A 171 -16.13 22.22 -21.50
N TYR A 172 -15.54 21.13 -22.00
CA TYR A 172 -15.96 20.46 -23.24
C TYR A 172 -16.22 18.95 -23.01
N PRO A 173 -17.12 18.55 -22.09
CA PRO A 173 -17.35 17.15 -21.72
C PRO A 173 -17.90 16.28 -22.87
N GLN A 174 -18.45 16.89 -23.92
CA GLN A 174 -18.99 16.21 -25.08
C GLN A 174 -17.91 15.54 -25.95
N PHE A 175 -16.65 15.92 -25.82
CA PHE A 175 -15.56 15.34 -26.59
C PHE A 175 -14.86 14.21 -25.83
N ARG A 176 -14.37 13.21 -26.58
CA ARG A 176 -13.63 12.07 -25.99
C ARG A 176 -12.11 12.29 -25.92
N ARG A 177 -11.57 13.09 -26.86
CA ARG A 177 -10.12 13.34 -26.96
C ARG A 177 -9.80 14.74 -26.43
N HIS A 178 -8.80 14.81 -25.54
CA HIS A 178 -8.34 16.06 -24.92
C HIS A 178 -6.81 16.15 -24.90
N ASN A 179 -6.10 15.39 -25.74
CA ASN A 179 -4.67 15.58 -25.99
C ASN A 179 -4.43 16.84 -26.81
N MET A 180 -3.21 17.35 -26.79
CA MET A 180 -2.86 18.64 -27.40
C MET A 180 -3.25 18.69 -28.87
N ASP A 181 -2.94 17.67 -29.67
CA ASP A 181 -3.28 17.62 -31.09
C ASP A 181 -4.78 17.72 -31.33
N ALA A 182 -5.60 17.04 -30.50
CA ALA A 182 -7.06 17.15 -30.63
C ALA A 182 -7.59 18.54 -30.23
N LEU A 183 -6.91 19.27 -29.32
CA LEU A 183 -7.28 20.65 -28.99
C LEU A 183 -6.90 21.58 -30.11
N ILE A 184 -5.70 21.45 -30.69
CA ILE A 184 -5.24 22.26 -31.84
C ILE A 184 -6.18 22.08 -33.02
N GLU A 185 -6.46 20.84 -33.40
CA GLU A 185 -7.34 20.52 -34.54
C GLU A 185 -8.77 21.06 -34.32
N ARG A 186 -9.35 20.76 -33.15
CA ARG A 186 -10.74 21.10 -32.85
C ARG A 186 -11.04 22.59 -32.79
N HIS A 187 -10.12 23.33 -32.15
CA HIS A 187 -10.31 24.74 -31.90
C HIS A 187 -9.56 25.63 -32.93
N ASN A 188 -9.00 25.01 -33.98
CA ASN A 188 -8.22 25.67 -35.00
C ASN A 188 -7.16 26.61 -34.40
N LEU A 189 -6.43 26.11 -33.39
CA LEU A 189 -5.38 26.89 -32.74
C LEU A 189 -4.20 27.09 -33.68
N ALA A 190 -3.47 28.21 -33.52
CA ALA A 190 -2.31 28.49 -34.36
C ALA A 190 -1.32 27.31 -34.34
N GLN A 191 -0.89 26.88 -35.54
CA GLN A 191 0.13 25.83 -35.64
C GLN A 191 1.46 26.34 -35.13
N VAL A 192 2.02 25.64 -34.17
CA VAL A 192 3.33 25.90 -33.57
C VAL A 192 4.20 24.66 -33.71
N GLN A 193 5.50 24.82 -33.58
CA GLN A 193 6.41 23.70 -33.62
C GLN A 193 6.14 22.76 -32.45
N ARG A 194 5.53 21.61 -32.73
CA ARG A 194 5.24 20.59 -31.72
C ARG A 194 6.53 19.95 -31.26
N HIS A 195 6.49 19.42 -30.03
CA HIS A 195 7.62 18.77 -29.38
C HIS A 195 8.85 19.70 -29.21
N ARG A 196 8.58 20.97 -28.96
CA ARG A 196 9.48 21.98 -28.44
C ARG A 196 8.71 22.72 -27.36
N ALA A 197 9.32 22.93 -26.22
CA ALA A 197 8.64 23.43 -25.03
C ALA A 197 7.83 24.70 -25.26
N MET A 198 8.40 25.72 -25.91
CA MET A 198 7.66 26.96 -26.23
C MET A 198 6.54 26.78 -27.27
N GLY A 199 6.66 25.79 -28.15
CA GLY A 199 5.59 25.45 -29.10
C GLY A 199 4.35 24.92 -28.36
N ASP A 200 4.54 23.98 -27.46
CA ASP A 200 3.47 23.39 -26.68
C ASP A 200 2.91 24.36 -25.62
N VAL A 201 3.73 25.21 -25.02
CA VAL A 201 3.30 26.37 -24.22
C VAL A 201 2.37 27.31 -24.99
N SER A 202 2.72 27.63 -26.22
CA SER A 202 1.90 28.50 -27.07
C SER A 202 0.54 27.90 -27.40
N ALA A 203 0.49 26.59 -27.68
CA ALA A 203 -0.76 25.87 -27.92
C ALA A 203 -1.65 25.81 -26.66
N MET A 204 -1.04 25.59 -25.48
CA MET A 204 -1.76 25.60 -24.19
C MET A 204 -2.40 26.97 -23.89
N GLN A 205 -1.64 28.04 -24.07
CA GLN A 205 -2.12 29.39 -23.84
C GLN A 205 -3.25 29.75 -24.84
N SER A 206 -3.07 29.46 -26.13
CA SER A 206 -4.10 29.69 -27.15
C SER A 206 -5.39 28.92 -26.81
N PHE A 207 -5.29 27.68 -26.33
CA PHE A 207 -6.46 26.94 -25.85
C PHE A 207 -7.12 27.62 -24.64
N PHE A 208 -6.34 28.10 -23.69
CA PHE A 208 -6.86 28.78 -22.51
C PHE A 208 -7.62 30.07 -22.87
N GLU A 209 -7.06 30.88 -23.76
CA GLU A 209 -7.70 32.11 -24.26
C GLU A 209 -8.95 31.81 -25.09
N TYR A 210 -8.89 30.79 -25.97
CA TYR A 210 -10.05 30.31 -26.70
C TYR A 210 -11.19 29.91 -25.75
N ALA A 211 -10.87 29.08 -24.71
CA ALA A 211 -11.84 28.63 -23.75
C ALA A 211 -12.44 29.79 -22.92
N LEU A 212 -11.61 30.79 -22.59
CA LEU A 212 -12.05 32.01 -21.93
C LEU A 212 -13.02 32.82 -22.79
N ALA A 213 -12.76 32.96 -24.08
CA ALA A 213 -13.62 33.66 -25.03
C ALA A 213 -14.94 32.91 -25.27
N ASP A 214 -14.90 31.57 -25.36
CA ASP A 214 -16.04 30.72 -25.67
C ASP A 214 -17.02 30.56 -24.47
N HIS A 215 -16.48 30.40 -23.25
CA HIS A 215 -17.31 30.18 -22.05
C HIS A 215 -17.53 31.42 -21.20
N GLY A 216 -16.80 32.49 -21.44
CA GLY A 216 -16.82 33.72 -20.63
C GLY A 216 -16.07 33.62 -19.29
N PRO A 217 -15.76 34.78 -18.69
CA PRO A 217 -14.91 34.86 -17.49
C PRO A 217 -15.53 34.19 -16.26
N GLU A 218 -16.84 34.27 -16.07
CA GLU A 218 -17.50 33.67 -14.91
C GLU A 218 -17.43 32.12 -14.91
N SER A 219 -17.76 31.50 -16.04
CA SER A 219 -17.71 30.05 -16.19
C SER A 219 -16.27 29.55 -16.09
N MET A 220 -15.32 30.29 -16.66
CA MET A 220 -13.90 29.99 -16.59
C MET A 220 -13.38 30.08 -15.16
N SER A 221 -13.72 31.16 -14.42
CA SER A 221 -13.33 31.31 -13.01
C SER A 221 -13.87 30.18 -12.13
N LEU A 222 -15.14 29.82 -12.31
CA LEU A 222 -15.74 28.68 -11.59
C LEU A 222 -15.04 27.35 -11.92
N ALA A 223 -14.63 27.15 -13.17
CA ALA A 223 -13.89 25.97 -13.57
C ALA A 223 -12.49 25.93 -12.94
N LEU A 224 -11.78 27.06 -12.90
CA LEU A 224 -10.47 27.22 -12.31
C LEU A 224 -10.51 26.98 -10.78
N ASP A 225 -11.46 27.62 -10.08
CA ASP A 225 -11.66 27.44 -8.63
C ASP A 225 -11.83 25.95 -8.28
N ASN A 226 -12.69 25.27 -9.01
CA ASN A 226 -12.93 23.85 -8.80
C ASN A 226 -11.69 22.98 -9.04
N LEU A 227 -10.87 23.32 -10.03
CA LEU A 227 -9.68 22.54 -10.37
C LEU A 227 -8.49 22.83 -9.46
N LEU A 228 -8.33 24.07 -9.00
CA LEU A 228 -7.22 24.50 -8.13
C LEU A 228 -7.43 24.12 -6.65
N GLN A 229 -8.68 23.96 -6.20
CA GLN A 229 -9.00 23.55 -4.84
C GLN A 229 -8.95 22.04 -4.60
N ARG A 230 -8.96 21.23 -5.67
CA ARG A 230 -8.98 19.76 -5.56
C ARG A 230 -7.58 19.16 -5.63
N PRO A 231 -7.32 18.04 -4.90
CA PRO A 231 -6.08 17.29 -5.06
C PRO A 231 -5.85 16.92 -6.52
N SER A 232 -4.60 16.98 -6.96
CA SER A 232 -4.27 16.54 -8.32
C SER A 232 -4.50 15.03 -8.45
N ILE A 233 -5.41 14.62 -9.33
CA ILE A 233 -5.68 13.21 -9.67
C ILE A 233 -5.13 12.89 -11.06
N PRO A 234 -4.83 11.59 -11.38
CA PRO A 234 -4.43 11.20 -12.72
C PRO A 234 -5.41 11.69 -13.79
N SER A 235 -4.88 12.20 -14.90
CA SER A 235 -5.69 12.84 -15.97
C SER A 235 -6.67 11.89 -16.66
N HIS A 236 -6.45 10.59 -16.56
CA HIS A 236 -7.31 9.54 -17.14
C HIS A 236 -8.50 9.15 -16.27
N LEU A 237 -8.53 9.58 -15.01
CA LEU A 237 -9.65 9.34 -14.10
C LEU A 237 -10.72 10.43 -14.22
N PRO A 238 -12.00 10.09 -13.93
CA PRO A 238 -13.05 11.09 -13.74
C PRO A 238 -12.67 12.09 -12.64
N THR A 239 -13.06 13.35 -12.81
CA THR A 239 -12.71 14.43 -11.85
C THR A 239 -13.35 14.27 -10.48
N ASP A 240 -14.43 13.52 -10.39
CA ASP A 240 -15.24 13.23 -9.21
C ASP A 240 -14.90 11.90 -8.51
N VAL A 241 -13.97 11.11 -9.07
CA VAL A 241 -13.60 9.79 -8.54
C VAL A 241 -13.28 9.79 -7.04
N LEU A 242 -12.69 10.86 -6.50
CA LEU A 242 -12.41 10.97 -5.07
C LEU A 242 -13.65 11.27 -4.23
N HIS A 243 -14.70 11.83 -4.83
CA HIS A 243 -15.95 12.14 -4.15
C HIS A 243 -16.78 10.87 -3.88
N ASP A 244 -16.71 9.91 -4.82
CA ASP A 244 -17.48 8.67 -4.72
C ASP A 244 -16.85 7.65 -3.76
N LEU A 245 -15.58 7.86 -3.40
CA LEU A 245 -14.86 6.93 -2.52
C LEU A 245 -15.36 7.04 -1.07
N PRO A 246 -15.62 5.89 -0.40
CA PRO A 246 -16.10 5.90 0.97
C PRO A 246 -14.99 6.30 1.97
N ARG A 247 -15.39 7.03 3.01
CA ARG A 247 -14.55 7.30 4.19
C ARG A 247 -14.72 6.19 5.21
N ALA A 248 -14.46 4.95 4.78
CA ALA A 248 -14.67 3.74 5.55
C ALA A 248 -13.49 2.78 5.40
N PRO A 249 -13.33 1.80 6.32
CA PRO A 249 -12.38 0.71 6.16
C PRO A 249 -12.71 -0.13 4.93
N GLY A 250 -11.69 -0.70 4.29
CA GLY A 250 -11.87 -1.64 3.20
C GLY A 250 -10.66 -1.76 2.29
N VAL A 251 -10.92 -2.34 1.11
CA VAL A 251 -9.92 -2.64 0.07
C VAL A 251 -10.27 -1.87 -1.19
N TYR A 252 -9.27 -1.23 -1.80
CA TYR A 252 -9.40 -0.56 -3.08
C TYR A 252 -8.52 -1.24 -4.14
N ARG A 253 -8.98 -1.17 -5.39
CA ARG A 253 -8.36 -1.79 -6.55
C ARG A 253 -8.13 -0.74 -7.63
N PHE A 254 -6.95 -0.75 -8.21
CA PHE A 254 -6.57 0.11 -9.32
C PHE A 254 -6.52 -0.72 -10.61
N TYR A 255 -7.25 -0.28 -11.62
CA TYR A 255 -7.32 -0.90 -12.93
C TYR A 255 -6.72 0.01 -14.00
N GLY A 256 -5.97 -0.59 -14.91
CA GLY A 256 -5.44 0.04 -16.12
C GLY A 256 -6.34 -0.15 -17.33
N GLU A 257 -5.75 -0.01 -18.50
CA GLU A 257 -6.41 -0.33 -19.77
C GLU A 257 -6.82 -1.80 -19.83
N ASN A 258 -7.93 -2.08 -20.50
CA ASN A 258 -8.51 -3.42 -20.65
C ASN A 258 -8.77 -4.11 -19.30
N ASP A 259 -9.11 -3.34 -18.25
CA ASP A 259 -9.37 -3.82 -16.89
C ASP A 259 -8.22 -4.63 -16.27
N VAL A 260 -6.99 -4.41 -16.70
CA VAL A 260 -5.81 -5.04 -16.08
C VAL A 260 -5.68 -4.56 -14.63
N LEU A 261 -5.74 -5.47 -13.67
CA LEU A 261 -5.58 -5.14 -12.25
C LEU A 261 -4.13 -4.74 -11.94
N LEU A 262 -3.94 -3.48 -11.65
CA LEU A 262 -2.62 -2.89 -11.37
C LEU A 262 -2.21 -3.09 -9.91
N TYR A 263 -3.12 -2.78 -8.99
CA TYR A 263 -2.81 -2.74 -7.57
C TYR A 263 -4.04 -3.01 -6.71
N VAL A 264 -3.83 -3.70 -5.59
CA VAL A 264 -4.78 -3.87 -4.49
C VAL A 264 -4.17 -3.29 -3.23
N GLY A 265 -4.95 -2.55 -2.44
CA GLY A 265 -4.49 -2.00 -1.17
C GLY A 265 -5.62 -1.86 -0.17
N LYS A 266 -5.29 -1.96 1.11
CA LYS A 266 -6.23 -1.77 2.22
C LYS A 266 -6.13 -0.39 2.83
N SER A 267 -7.19 0.05 3.48
CA SER A 267 -7.19 1.25 4.32
C SER A 267 -8.24 1.17 5.41
N THR A 268 -8.06 1.96 6.46
CA THR A 268 -9.10 2.32 7.43
C THR A 268 -9.97 3.48 6.94
N ASN A 269 -9.52 4.19 5.89
CA ASN A 269 -10.25 5.23 5.19
C ASN A 269 -9.84 5.21 3.70
N ILE A 270 -10.67 4.60 2.87
CA ILE A 270 -10.38 4.39 1.45
C ILE A 270 -10.17 5.72 0.71
N ALA A 271 -11.06 6.70 0.89
CA ALA A 271 -10.97 7.99 0.22
C ALA A 271 -9.65 8.70 0.50
N GLN A 272 -9.26 8.79 1.78
CA GLN A 272 -8.01 9.42 2.19
C GLN A 272 -6.78 8.66 1.63
N ARG A 273 -6.83 7.34 1.63
CA ARG A 273 -5.72 6.52 1.16
C ARG A 273 -5.52 6.62 -0.35
N VAL A 274 -6.58 6.58 -1.12
CA VAL A 274 -6.52 6.75 -2.58
C VAL A 274 -6.04 8.17 -2.93
N ALA A 275 -6.55 9.21 -2.26
CA ALA A 275 -6.05 10.57 -2.43
C ALA A 275 -4.54 10.68 -2.12
N SER A 276 -4.06 9.98 -1.07
CA SER A 276 -2.63 9.97 -0.72
C SER A 276 -1.75 9.28 -1.76
N HIS A 277 -2.27 8.32 -2.52
CA HIS A 277 -1.56 7.74 -3.66
C HIS A 277 -1.32 8.79 -4.75
N PHE A 278 -2.32 9.63 -5.01
CA PHE A 278 -2.21 10.64 -6.07
C PHE A 278 -1.33 11.83 -5.69
N SER A 279 -1.26 12.19 -4.42
CA SER A 279 -0.36 13.24 -3.94
C SER A 279 1.09 12.78 -3.77
N GLY A 280 1.34 11.48 -3.60
CA GLY A 280 2.66 10.90 -3.35
C GLY A 280 3.21 10.01 -4.47
N ASP A 281 2.54 9.90 -5.61
CA ASP A 281 2.91 8.99 -6.70
C ASP A 281 4.27 9.29 -7.32
N HIS A 282 4.67 10.55 -7.40
CA HIS A 282 5.99 10.96 -7.90
C HIS A 282 7.16 10.59 -6.99
N ASN A 283 6.90 10.05 -5.80
CA ASN A 283 7.95 9.69 -4.84
C ASN A 283 8.61 8.34 -5.12
N THR A 284 8.01 7.50 -5.96
CA THR A 284 8.53 6.17 -6.29
C THR A 284 8.24 5.83 -7.75
N SER A 285 9.17 5.12 -8.43
CA SER A 285 8.95 4.64 -9.81
C SER A 285 7.70 3.74 -9.94
N ARG A 286 7.33 3.04 -8.88
CA ARG A 286 6.09 2.26 -8.84
C ARG A 286 4.86 3.16 -8.79
N GLY A 287 4.90 4.23 -7.99
CA GLY A 287 3.81 5.21 -7.88
C GLY A 287 3.54 5.88 -9.21
N VAL A 288 4.59 6.39 -9.88
CA VAL A 288 4.52 6.99 -11.22
C VAL A 288 3.84 6.03 -12.19
N ARG A 289 4.35 4.80 -12.32
CA ARG A 289 3.79 3.80 -13.26
C ARG A 289 2.33 3.43 -12.98
N ILE A 290 1.95 3.34 -11.70
CA ILE A 290 0.54 3.11 -11.34
C ILE A 290 -0.31 4.30 -11.78
N SER A 291 0.12 5.53 -11.49
CA SER A 291 -0.62 6.75 -11.81
C SER A 291 -0.82 6.95 -13.31
N GLU A 292 0.21 6.70 -14.12
CA GLU A 292 0.16 6.79 -15.59
C GLU A 292 -0.77 5.74 -16.22
N SER A 293 -0.73 4.52 -15.67
CA SER A 293 -1.52 3.40 -16.19
C SER A 293 -2.96 3.36 -15.68
N LEU A 294 -3.28 4.12 -14.63
CA LEU A 294 -4.57 4.06 -13.93
C LEU A 294 -5.72 4.60 -14.79
N ARG A 295 -6.80 3.82 -14.92
CA ARG A 295 -8.03 4.17 -15.65
C ARG A 295 -9.28 4.12 -14.79
N ARG A 296 -9.31 3.23 -13.79
CA ARG A 296 -10.48 3.02 -12.92
C ARG A 296 -10.06 2.66 -11.51
N VAL A 297 -10.80 3.16 -10.54
CA VAL A 297 -10.71 2.79 -9.12
C VAL A 297 -11.99 2.06 -8.74
N ASP A 298 -11.84 0.96 -8.03
CA ASP A 298 -12.93 0.17 -7.49
C ASP A 298 -12.62 -0.18 -6.03
N TRP A 299 -13.65 -0.52 -5.22
CA TRP A 299 -13.46 -0.78 -3.79
C TRP A 299 -14.46 -1.78 -3.23
N THR A 300 -14.17 -2.25 -2.04
CA THR A 300 -15.07 -3.04 -1.20
C THR A 300 -14.92 -2.55 0.23
N GLU A 301 -15.99 -2.08 0.83
CA GLU A 301 -16.01 -1.66 2.24
C GLU A 301 -15.99 -2.88 3.17
N THR A 302 -15.38 -2.73 4.34
CA THR A 302 -15.42 -3.69 5.45
C THR A 302 -15.83 -2.95 6.72
N ALA A 303 -16.33 -3.68 7.72
CA ALA A 303 -16.67 -3.06 9.01
C ALA A 303 -15.43 -2.59 9.78
N GLY A 304 -14.29 -3.28 9.61
CA GLY A 304 -13.08 -2.97 10.35
C GLY A 304 -11.77 -3.23 9.60
N GLU A 305 -10.66 -3.03 10.31
CA GLU A 305 -9.32 -3.13 9.74
C GLU A 305 -8.89 -4.59 9.51
N LEU A 306 -9.27 -5.51 10.39
CA LEU A 306 -8.89 -6.92 10.23
C LEU A 306 -9.55 -7.52 8.99
N GLY A 307 -10.83 -7.24 8.77
CA GLY A 307 -11.56 -7.62 7.56
C GLY A 307 -10.89 -7.06 6.31
N ALA A 308 -10.49 -5.79 6.32
CA ALA A 308 -9.78 -5.16 5.21
C ALA A 308 -8.42 -5.84 4.93
N LEU A 309 -7.65 -6.17 5.97
CA LEU A 309 -6.35 -6.86 5.85
C LEU A 309 -6.50 -8.26 5.24
N LEU A 310 -7.46 -9.05 5.74
CA LEU A 310 -7.72 -10.41 5.25
C LEU A 310 -8.24 -10.40 3.82
N LEU A 311 -9.14 -9.45 3.49
CA LEU A 311 -9.67 -9.29 2.14
C LEU A 311 -8.58 -8.86 1.14
N GLU A 312 -7.72 -7.88 1.52
CA GLU A 312 -6.57 -7.48 0.70
C GLU A 312 -5.67 -8.68 0.39
N LEU A 313 -5.30 -9.44 1.42
CA LEU A 313 -4.43 -10.61 1.29
C LEU A 313 -5.04 -11.66 0.35
N LYS A 314 -6.34 -11.95 0.53
CA LYS A 314 -7.10 -12.87 -0.33
C LYS A 314 -7.10 -12.40 -1.79
N GLN A 315 -7.44 -11.14 -2.03
CA GLN A 315 -7.50 -10.56 -3.37
C GLN A 315 -6.13 -10.53 -4.05
N ILE A 316 -5.05 -10.15 -3.34
CA ILE A 316 -3.69 -10.20 -3.91
C ILE A 316 -3.31 -11.60 -4.36
N LYS A 317 -3.65 -12.63 -3.57
CA LYS A 317 -3.34 -14.04 -3.88
C LYS A 317 -4.17 -14.61 -5.01
N GLN A 318 -5.44 -14.23 -5.10
CA GLN A 318 -6.36 -14.73 -6.12
C GLN A 318 -6.27 -13.99 -7.44
N MET A 319 -6.15 -12.66 -7.39
CA MET A 319 -6.25 -11.80 -8.58
C MET A 319 -4.89 -11.41 -9.18
N HIS A 320 -3.78 -11.69 -8.51
CA HIS A 320 -2.41 -11.45 -8.98
C HIS A 320 -2.14 -10.04 -9.55
N PRO A 321 -2.40 -8.95 -8.81
CA PRO A 321 -2.24 -7.59 -9.30
C PRO A 321 -0.79 -7.27 -9.70
N LEU A 322 -0.60 -6.47 -10.76
CA LEU A 322 0.69 -6.25 -11.43
C LEU A 322 1.77 -5.68 -10.48
N PHE A 323 1.40 -4.79 -9.58
CA PHE A 323 2.34 -4.08 -8.70
C PHE A 323 2.41 -4.59 -7.25
N ASN A 324 1.67 -5.63 -6.85
CA ASN A 324 1.77 -6.28 -5.54
C ASN A 324 2.76 -7.45 -5.50
N ARG A 325 3.87 -7.39 -6.23
CA ARG A 325 4.80 -8.52 -6.46
C ARG A 325 5.28 -9.25 -5.20
N ARG A 326 5.51 -8.53 -4.10
CA ARG A 326 6.03 -9.12 -2.86
C ARG A 326 5.02 -10.01 -2.13
N SER A 327 3.74 -9.76 -2.30
CA SER A 327 2.65 -10.47 -1.60
C SER A 327 2.02 -11.59 -2.44
N ARG A 328 2.43 -11.75 -3.71
CA ARG A 328 1.88 -12.77 -4.62
C ARG A 328 2.44 -14.17 -4.39
N ALA A 329 3.69 -14.27 -3.97
CA ALA A 329 4.35 -15.57 -3.88
C ALA A 329 3.72 -16.39 -2.75
N ALA A 330 2.98 -17.44 -3.08
CA ALA A 330 2.78 -18.56 -2.19
C ALA A 330 4.18 -19.10 -1.86
N LYS A 331 4.71 -18.76 -0.69
CA LYS A 331 6.04 -19.20 -0.29
C LYS A 331 5.87 -20.56 0.34
N ASN A 332 6.64 -21.53 -0.15
CA ASN A 332 6.83 -22.79 0.54
C ASN A 332 7.38 -22.45 1.93
N LEU A 333 6.49 -22.46 2.91
CA LEU A 333 6.87 -22.20 4.28
C LEU A 333 7.76 -23.34 4.77
N VAL A 334 8.73 -22.97 5.60
CA VAL A 334 9.57 -23.92 6.31
C VAL A 334 9.40 -23.66 7.80
N SER A 335 9.14 -24.70 8.57
CA SER A 335 9.13 -24.64 10.02
C SER A 335 10.12 -25.63 10.58
N ILE A 336 10.39 -25.54 11.88
CA ILE A 336 11.25 -26.46 12.60
C ILE A 336 10.32 -27.32 13.47
N GLU A 337 10.51 -28.62 13.41
CA GLU A 337 9.92 -29.59 14.33
C GLU A 337 11.04 -30.18 15.20
N LEU A 338 10.78 -30.36 16.49
CA LEU A 338 11.72 -31.04 17.40
C LEU A 338 11.29 -32.49 17.53
N THR A 339 12.16 -33.42 17.14
CA THR A 339 11.91 -34.85 17.21
C THR A 339 13.04 -35.52 18.01
N GLU A 340 12.78 -36.69 18.59
CA GLU A 340 13.84 -37.47 19.18
C GLU A 340 14.67 -38.16 18.08
N ASN A 341 15.99 -38.12 18.22
CA ASN A 341 16.88 -38.88 17.36
C ASN A 341 16.72 -40.38 17.64
N GLY A 342 16.24 -41.12 16.63
CA GLY A 342 15.98 -42.58 16.77
C GLY A 342 17.23 -43.45 16.64
N ASN A 343 18.34 -42.94 16.13
CA ASN A 343 19.49 -43.74 15.72
C ASN A 343 20.83 -43.28 16.31
N GLY A 344 21.79 -44.19 16.36
CA GLY A 344 23.19 -43.92 16.66
C GLY A 344 23.48 -43.45 18.09
N LYS A 345 24.67 -42.87 18.29
CA LYS A 345 25.17 -42.39 19.57
C LYS A 345 24.33 -41.28 20.20
N GLY A 346 23.60 -40.52 19.35
CA GLY A 346 22.69 -39.47 19.80
C GLY A 346 21.25 -39.94 20.05
N LYS A 347 20.98 -41.22 20.22
CA LYS A 347 19.61 -41.75 20.42
C LYS A 347 18.93 -41.13 21.64
N GLY A 348 17.68 -40.65 21.45
CA GLY A 348 16.89 -40.01 22.50
C GLY A 348 17.22 -38.52 22.75
N TYR A 349 18.25 -37.98 22.10
CA TYR A 349 18.47 -36.53 22.07
C TYR A 349 17.49 -35.84 21.10
N LEU A 350 17.01 -34.67 21.47
CA LEU A 350 16.21 -33.86 20.56
C LEU A 350 17.04 -33.37 19.37
N GLN A 351 16.44 -33.45 18.20
CA GLN A 351 17.00 -32.92 16.94
C GLN A 351 16.01 -31.99 16.28
N ALA A 352 16.50 -31.01 15.52
CA ALA A 352 15.67 -30.12 14.73
C ALA A 352 15.51 -30.69 13.30
N ARG A 353 14.29 -30.80 12.85
CA ARG A 353 13.92 -31.19 11.50
C ARG A 353 13.22 -30.05 10.81
N LEU A 354 13.63 -29.74 9.58
CA LEU A 354 12.90 -28.77 8.76
C LEU A 354 11.72 -29.45 8.07
N VAL A 355 10.53 -28.90 8.26
CA VAL A 355 9.27 -29.38 7.68
C VAL A 355 8.69 -28.31 6.77
N ARG A 356 8.03 -28.72 5.69
CA ARG A 356 7.37 -27.82 4.74
C ARG A 356 5.85 -27.92 4.78
N GLU A 357 5.35 -29.04 5.21
CA GLU A 357 3.92 -29.25 5.44
C GLU A 357 3.64 -28.89 6.91
N ILE A 358 2.80 -27.89 7.10
CA ILE A 358 2.41 -27.38 8.42
C ILE A 358 0.95 -27.72 8.63
N GLU A 359 0.70 -28.60 9.55
CA GLU A 359 -0.64 -29.03 9.95
C GLU A 359 -1.23 -28.04 10.96
N PRO A 360 -2.34 -27.36 10.62
CA PRO A 360 -2.89 -26.28 11.46
C PRO A 360 -3.28 -26.74 12.89
N HIS A 361 -3.65 -28.00 13.06
CA HIS A 361 -4.00 -28.57 14.36
C HIS A 361 -2.78 -28.91 15.23
N ARG A 362 -1.58 -29.04 14.64
CA ARG A 362 -0.31 -29.33 15.31
C ARG A 362 0.62 -28.13 15.46
N LEU A 363 0.10 -26.92 15.34
CA LEU A 363 0.94 -25.70 15.38
C LEU A 363 1.82 -25.61 16.63
N GLY A 364 1.40 -26.18 17.74
CA GLY A 364 2.20 -26.25 18.98
C GLY A 364 3.49 -27.08 18.86
N ASP A 365 3.61 -27.97 17.87
CA ASP A 365 4.78 -28.82 17.65
C ASP A 365 5.83 -28.13 16.75
N TYR A 366 5.47 -26.98 16.14
CA TYR A 366 6.32 -26.27 15.21
C TYR A 366 6.93 -25.01 15.84
N PHE A 367 8.16 -24.71 15.40
CA PHE A 367 8.96 -23.60 15.90
C PHE A 367 9.42 -22.69 14.77
N GLY A 368 8.94 -21.46 14.77
CA GLY A 368 9.22 -20.47 13.74
C GLY A 368 8.56 -20.77 12.38
N LEU A 369 8.28 -19.72 11.63
CA LEU A 369 7.81 -19.79 10.26
C LEU A 369 8.74 -18.99 9.37
N PHE A 370 9.44 -19.67 8.50
CA PHE A 370 10.50 -19.11 7.67
C PHE A 370 10.07 -19.12 6.20
N ARG A 371 10.51 -18.11 5.46
CA ARG A 371 10.21 -17.97 4.03
C ARG A 371 11.09 -18.84 3.13
N SER A 372 12.18 -19.35 3.68
CA SER A 372 13.13 -20.22 2.97
C SER A 372 13.90 -21.12 3.95
N LYS A 373 14.48 -22.20 3.43
CA LYS A 373 15.44 -23.01 4.18
C LYS A 373 16.61 -22.16 4.71
N LYS A 374 17.14 -21.25 3.89
CA LYS A 374 18.24 -20.34 4.27
C LYS A 374 17.90 -19.48 5.47
N ASP A 375 16.66 -18.97 5.57
CA ASP A 375 16.22 -18.18 6.73
C ASP A 375 16.09 -19.06 7.97
N ALA A 376 15.63 -20.30 7.83
CA ALA A 376 15.55 -21.27 8.94
C ALA A 376 16.96 -21.66 9.42
N ASP A 377 17.89 -21.98 8.51
CA ASP A 377 19.28 -22.32 8.85
C ASP A 377 19.98 -21.16 9.56
N LYS A 378 19.76 -19.93 9.13
CA LYS A 378 20.27 -18.71 9.81
C LYS A 378 19.74 -18.57 11.23
N ALA A 379 18.44 -18.82 11.43
CA ALA A 379 17.84 -18.79 12.77
C ALA A 379 18.40 -19.89 13.65
N LEU A 380 18.51 -21.14 13.13
CA LEU A 380 19.09 -22.26 13.83
C LEU A 380 20.54 -21.99 14.24
N SER A 381 21.36 -21.43 13.35
CA SER A 381 22.75 -21.06 13.64
C SER A 381 22.85 -20.05 14.78
N GLY A 382 21.97 -19.03 14.78
CA GLY A 382 21.90 -18.05 15.88
C GLY A 382 21.50 -18.66 17.22
N ILE A 383 20.52 -19.60 17.21
CA ILE A 383 20.08 -20.32 18.41
C ILE A 383 21.19 -21.24 18.93
N ALA A 384 21.86 -21.97 18.01
CA ALA A 384 22.96 -22.83 18.34
C ALA A 384 24.08 -22.09 19.08
N ALA A 385 24.53 -20.98 18.51
CA ALA A 385 25.61 -20.16 19.05
C ALA A 385 25.27 -19.55 20.43
N LYS A 386 24.01 -19.14 20.63
CA LYS A 386 23.56 -18.51 21.89
C LYS A 386 23.37 -19.51 23.03
N ASN A 387 23.07 -20.76 22.69
CA ASN A 387 22.67 -21.79 23.70
C ASN A 387 23.57 -23.03 23.69
N ASP A 388 24.76 -22.97 23.11
CA ASP A 388 25.73 -24.07 23.00
C ASP A 388 25.08 -25.37 22.48
N LEU A 389 24.18 -25.28 21.49
CA LEU A 389 23.50 -26.44 20.92
C LEU A 389 24.35 -27.11 19.84
N CYS A 390 24.12 -28.41 19.63
CA CYS A 390 24.87 -29.21 18.70
C CYS A 390 24.41 -28.95 17.22
N ASN A 391 25.30 -28.45 16.37
CA ASN A 391 24.99 -28.19 14.95
C ASN A 391 24.53 -29.43 14.19
N LYS A 392 25.08 -30.61 14.53
CA LYS A 392 24.71 -31.88 13.91
C LYS A 392 23.25 -32.24 14.23
N LEU A 393 22.84 -32.14 15.49
CA LEU A 393 21.46 -32.38 15.92
C LEU A 393 20.47 -31.27 15.43
N LEU A 394 20.99 -30.10 15.07
CA LEU A 394 20.20 -29.04 14.46
C LEU A 394 20.12 -29.14 12.92
N GLY A 395 20.74 -30.16 12.30
CA GLY A 395 20.75 -30.31 10.84
C GLY A 395 21.55 -29.24 10.09
N LEU A 396 22.40 -28.48 10.81
CA LEU A 396 23.29 -27.46 10.24
C LEU A 396 24.60 -28.03 9.72
N GLU A 397 24.92 -29.25 10.10
CA GLU A 397 26.11 -30.01 9.70
C GLU A 397 25.66 -31.39 9.22
N PRO A 398 26.23 -31.92 8.12
CA PRO A 398 25.90 -33.25 7.63
C PRO A 398 26.13 -34.31 8.69
N ASP A 399 25.38 -35.41 8.62
CA ASP A 399 25.62 -36.55 9.49
C ASP A 399 26.89 -37.29 9.02
N HIS A 400 27.81 -37.47 9.94
CA HIS A 400 29.10 -38.16 9.73
C HIS A 400 29.53 -38.89 11.00
N ASP A 401 30.45 -39.85 10.86
CA ASP A 401 31.01 -40.51 12.04
C ASP A 401 31.89 -39.53 12.83
N GLY A 402 31.66 -39.43 14.13
CA GLY A 402 32.43 -38.59 15.05
C GLY A 402 31.68 -37.35 15.54
N PRO A 403 32.35 -36.53 16.35
CA PRO A 403 31.77 -35.34 16.94
C PRO A 403 31.54 -34.23 15.88
N CYS A 404 30.56 -33.34 16.12
CA CYS A 404 30.33 -32.16 15.27
C CYS A 404 31.53 -31.19 15.32
N PHE A 405 31.72 -30.41 14.29
CA PHE A 405 32.82 -29.44 14.19
C PHE A 405 32.84 -28.44 15.37
N GLN A 406 31.68 -28.02 15.88
CA GLN A 406 31.61 -27.13 17.04
C GLN A 406 32.14 -27.81 18.35
N ARG A 407 32.07 -29.13 18.46
CA ARG A 407 32.67 -29.86 19.57
C ARG A 407 34.20 -29.78 19.51
N THR A 408 34.78 -29.92 18.32
CA THR A 408 36.23 -29.80 18.11
C THR A 408 36.74 -28.41 18.48
N LEU A 409 35.91 -27.36 18.31
CA LEU A 409 36.20 -25.98 18.68
C LEU A 409 35.89 -25.63 20.14
N GLY A 410 35.43 -26.60 20.96
CA GLY A 410 35.03 -26.36 22.34
C GLY A 410 33.71 -25.59 22.52
N ARG A 411 32.95 -25.39 21.45
CA ARG A 411 31.69 -24.61 21.44
C ARG A 411 30.42 -25.45 21.50
N CYS A 412 30.55 -26.77 21.67
CA CYS A 412 29.45 -27.71 21.83
C CYS A 412 29.79 -28.70 22.94
N LYS A 413 28.83 -29.03 23.79
CA LYS A 413 29.03 -29.94 24.93
C LYS A 413 29.01 -31.42 24.53
N GLY A 414 28.87 -31.76 23.26
CA GLY A 414 29.04 -33.10 22.73
C GLY A 414 27.78 -33.97 22.74
N ALA A 415 26.60 -33.40 22.66
CA ALA A 415 25.35 -34.18 22.62
C ALA A 415 25.31 -35.20 21.46
N CYS A 416 25.99 -34.93 20.32
CA CYS A 416 26.07 -35.84 19.17
C CYS A 416 26.94 -37.09 19.40
N VAL A 417 27.77 -37.13 20.42
CA VAL A 417 28.57 -38.31 20.77
C VAL A 417 27.91 -39.20 21.85
N GLY A 418 26.80 -38.74 22.44
CA GLY A 418 25.96 -39.49 23.39
C GLY A 418 26.55 -39.63 24.80
N ASP A 419 25.79 -40.28 25.68
CA ASP A 419 26.10 -40.43 27.13
C ASP A 419 27.28 -41.36 27.43
N GLY A 420 27.92 -41.97 26.45
CA GLY A 420 28.98 -42.97 26.62
C GLY A 420 30.31 -42.46 27.22
N GLY A 421 30.25 -41.47 28.11
CA GLY A 421 31.36 -40.99 28.93
C GLY A 421 32.06 -39.71 28.46
N GLN A 422 31.75 -39.17 27.28
CA GLN A 422 32.37 -37.94 26.75
C GLN A 422 31.40 -36.90 26.23
N GLY A 423 30.10 -37.22 26.22
CA GLY A 423 29.04 -36.32 25.74
C GLY A 423 28.29 -35.66 26.88
N GLU A 424 27.45 -34.71 26.54
CA GLU A 424 26.54 -34.05 27.48
C GLU A 424 25.38 -34.98 27.85
N ASP A 425 24.93 -34.94 29.11
CA ASP A 425 23.73 -35.63 29.59
C ASP A 425 22.50 -35.27 28.73
N ARG A 426 21.77 -36.30 28.31
CA ARG A 426 20.63 -36.20 27.42
C ARG A 426 19.52 -35.30 27.98
N VAL A 427 19.18 -35.43 29.27
CA VAL A 427 18.10 -34.66 29.87
C VAL A 427 18.45 -33.17 29.88
N LYS A 428 19.72 -32.88 30.26
CA LYS A 428 20.20 -31.47 30.27
C LYS A 428 20.21 -30.85 28.86
N TYR A 429 20.65 -31.59 27.85
CA TYR A 429 20.63 -31.11 26.47
C TYR A 429 19.19 -30.86 25.98
N ASN A 430 18.29 -31.84 26.16
CA ASN A 430 16.92 -31.75 25.71
C ASN A 430 16.19 -30.59 26.38
N LEU A 431 16.37 -30.38 27.67
CA LEU A 431 15.79 -29.25 28.40
C LEU A 431 16.33 -27.91 27.85
N ARG A 432 17.65 -27.80 27.64
CA ARG A 432 18.26 -26.57 27.08
C ARG A 432 17.73 -26.28 25.68
N MET A 433 17.57 -27.30 24.85
CA MET A 433 16.99 -27.16 23.51
C MET A 433 15.54 -26.68 23.57
N GLN A 434 14.70 -27.28 24.42
CA GLN A 434 13.31 -26.84 24.60
C GLN A 434 13.22 -25.37 25.05
N ILE A 435 14.06 -24.97 26.02
CA ILE A 435 14.13 -23.57 26.48
C ILE A 435 14.56 -22.64 25.34
N ALA A 436 15.59 -23.02 24.56
CA ALA A 436 16.11 -22.22 23.44
C ALA A 436 15.05 -21.98 22.36
N PHE A 437 14.18 -22.95 22.12
CA PHE A 437 13.13 -22.86 21.11
C PHE A 437 11.80 -22.31 21.63
N HIS A 438 11.62 -22.16 22.94
CA HIS A 438 10.34 -21.78 23.56
C HIS A 438 9.71 -20.54 22.92
N ASN A 439 10.49 -19.49 22.69
CA ASN A 439 9.99 -18.23 22.11
C ASN A 439 9.65 -18.31 20.62
N LEU A 440 10.09 -19.36 19.93
CA LEU A 440 9.77 -19.61 18.53
C LEU A 440 8.53 -20.49 18.34
N ARG A 441 8.02 -21.09 19.43
CA ARG A 441 6.86 -21.97 19.36
C ARG A 441 5.68 -21.24 18.75
N LEU A 442 5.06 -21.85 17.76
CA LEU A 442 3.87 -21.28 17.14
C LEU A 442 2.71 -21.29 18.13
N LYS A 443 1.83 -20.32 18.02
CA LYS A 443 0.67 -20.21 18.91
C LYS A 443 -0.37 -21.24 18.50
N THR A 444 -0.72 -22.11 19.40
CA THR A 444 -1.84 -23.03 19.25
C THR A 444 -3.15 -22.27 19.23
N TRP A 445 -4.16 -22.85 18.59
CA TRP A 445 -5.50 -22.30 18.61
C TRP A 445 -6.08 -22.40 20.02
N PRO A 446 -6.52 -21.29 20.65
CA PRO A 446 -6.90 -21.32 22.06
C PRO A 446 -8.35 -21.74 22.31
N TRP A 447 -9.18 -21.86 21.26
CA TRP A 447 -10.59 -22.22 21.37
C TRP A 447 -10.83 -23.67 20.91
N LYS A 448 -11.95 -24.26 21.39
CA LYS A 448 -12.31 -25.64 21.03
C LYS A 448 -12.81 -25.78 19.60
N GLY A 449 -13.37 -24.71 19.03
CA GLY A 449 -13.98 -24.70 17.72
C GLY A 449 -13.66 -23.43 16.94
N PRO A 450 -14.36 -23.16 15.84
CA PRO A 450 -14.27 -21.90 15.12
C PRO A 450 -14.79 -20.74 16.00
N VAL A 451 -14.31 -19.54 15.71
CA VAL A 451 -14.79 -18.32 16.36
C VAL A 451 -15.22 -17.29 15.32
N GLY A 452 -16.21 -16.49 15.64
CA GLY A 452 -16.58 -15.27 14.95
C GLY A 452 -15.88 -14.07 15.57
N VAL A 453 -15.04 -13.38 14.80
CA VAL A 453 -14.43 -12.10 15.20
C VAL A 453 -15.32 -10.99 14.69
N VAL A 454 -15.95 -10.24 15.60
CA VAL A 454 -16.92 -9.20 15.26
C VAL A 454 -16.22 -7.87 15.09
N GLU A 455 -16.36 -7.28 13.91
CA GLU A 455 -16.02 -5.89 13.65
C GLU A 455 -17.30 -5.10 13.39
N HIS A 456 -17.45 -3.95 14.01
CA HIS A 456 -18.60 -3.06 13.86
C HIS A 456 -18.16 -1.65 13.53
N ASN A 457 -18.77 -1.08 12.48
CA ASN A 457 -18.61 0.31 12.09
C ASN A 457 -19.92 1.06 12.32
N PRO A 458 -20.04 1.86 13.40
CA PRO A 458 -21.27 2.54 13.74
C PRO A 458 -21.62 3.67 12.75
N GLU A 459 -20.63 4.28 12.09
CA GLU A 459 -20.86 5.35 11.10
C GLU A 459 -21.53 4.83 9.81
N ARG A 460 -21.43 3.53 9.55
CA ARG A 460 -21.97 2.86 8.37
C ARG A 460 -23.04 1.84 8.68
N ASP A 461 -23.39 1.69 9.96
CA ASP A 461 -24.30 0.64 10.46
C ASP A 461 -23.95 -0.75 9.87
N ARG A 462 -22.66 -1.05 9.85
CA ARG A 462 -22.13 -2.27 9.24
C ARG A 462 -21.44 -3.14 10.27
N THR A 463 -21.84 -4.39 10.32
CA THR A 463 -21.17 -5.44 11.12
C THR A 463 -20.65 -6.52 10.19
N ASP A 464 -19.37 -6.87 10.32
CA ASP A 464 -18.76 -8.03 9.68
C ASP A 464 -18.33 -9.01 10.77
N ILE A 465 -18.68 -10.29 10.61
CA ILE A 465 -18.25 -11.37 11.48
C ILE A 465 -17.28 -12.24 10.69
N LEU A 466 -16.02 -12.20 11.06
CA LEU A 466 -14.94 -12.94 10.42
C LEU A 466 -14.84 -14.33 11.07
N ILE A 467 -15.21 -15.37 10.35
CA ILE A 467 -15.12 -16.74 10.83
C ILE A 467 -13.69 -17.22 10.72
N VAL A 468 -13.10 -17.57 11.86
CA VAL A 468 -11.70 -17.99 11.96
C VAL A 468 -11.63 -19.33 12.70
N TYR A 469 -10.82 -20.25 12.17
CA TYR A 469 -10.51 -21.53 12.81
C TYR A 469 -9.06 -21.93 12.54
N ASN A 470 -8.36 -22.40 13.58
CA ASN A 470 -6.95 -22.77 13.50
C ASN A 470 -6.09 -21.71 12.76
N TRP A 471 -6.35 -20.43 13.09
CA TRP A 471 -5.68 -19.26 12.51
C TRP A 471 -5.89 -19.06 11.00
N MET A 472 -6.89 -19.72 10.44
CA MET A 472 -7.30 -19.54 9.03
C MET A 472 -8.60 -18.75 8.99
N HIS A 473 -8.68 -17.79 8.07
CA HIS A 473 -9.93 -17.10 7.77
C HIS A 473 -10.78 -17.98 6.86
N VAL A 474 -11.92 -18.43 7.36
CA VAL A 474 -12.83 -19.37 6.68
C VAL A 474 -13.85 -18.62 5.83
N ALA A 475 -14.54 -17.65 6.44
CA ALA A 475 -15.58 -16.87 5.79
C ALA A 475 -15.76 -15.50 6.46
N THR A 476 -16.48 -14.61 5.81
CA THR A 476 -16.99 -13.37 6.42
C THR A 476 -18.50 -13.34 6.20
N VAL A 477 -19.27 -13.10 7.25
CA VAL A 477 -20.71 -12.86 7.19
C VAL A 477 -21.03 -11.44 7.66
N HIS A 478 -22.10 -10.86 7.15
CA HIS A 478 -22.39 -9.43 7.32
C HIS A 478 -23.44 -9.16 8.40
N ASP A 479 -24.02 -10.21 8.99
CA ASP A 479 -24.97 -10.12 10.10
C ASP A 479 -25.03 -11.42 10.91
N HIS A 480 -25.71 -11.35 12.06
CA HIS A 480 -25.89 -12.51 12.94
C HIS A 480 -26.90 -13.55 12.38
N GLN A 481 -27.80 -13.17 11.46
CA GLN A 481 -28.74 -14.11 10.86
C GLN A 481 -28.03 -15.00 9.84
N ALA A 482 -27.12 -14.41 9.05
CA ALA A 482 -26.28 -15.14 8.11
C ALA A 482 -25.33 -16.17 8.77
N LEU A 483 -25.07 -16.03 10.09
CA LEU A 483 -24.36 -17.05 10.88
C LEU A 483 -25.16 -18.36 11.02
N GLY A 484 -26.51 -18.28 11.15
CA GLY A 484 -27.39 -19.45 11.27
C GLY A 484 -27.56 -20.24 9.97
N ASP A 485 -27.41 -19.56 8.83
CA ASP A 485 -27.59 -20.13 7.48
C ASP A 485 -26.24 -20.58 6.85
N LEU A 486 -25.15 -20.53 7.62
CA LEU A 486 -23.82 -20.86 7.14
C LEU A 486 -23.68 -22.36 6.81
N SER A 487 -24.13 -22.73 5.61
CA SER A 487 -23.54 -23.87 4.93
C SER A 487 -22.13 -23.45 4.49
N LEU A 488 -21.13 -23.68 5.34
CA LEU A 488 -19.73 -23.41 5.01
C LEU A 488 -19.39 -24.23 3.75
N ASN A 489 -19.42 -23.52 2.62
CA ASN A 489 -19.05 -24.09 1.34
C ASN A 489 -17.63 -24.68 1.52
N ARG A 490 -17.45 -25.97 1.22
CA ARG A 490 -16.21 -26.76 1.40
C ARG A 490 -15.07 -26.27 0.50
N GLN A 491 -14.82 -24.96 0.44
CA GLN A 491 -13.60 -24.46 -0.16
C GLN A 491 -12.44 -24.81 0.76
N ALA A 492 -11.52 -25.62 0.27
CA ALA A 492 -10.31 -25.98 0.99
C ALA A 492 -9.57 -24.71 1.41
N VAL A 493 -9.68 -24.35 2.69
CA VAL A 493 -8.94 -23.22 3.28
C VAL A 493 -7.53 -23.73 3.58
N THR A 494 -6.54 -23.21 2.89
CA THR A 494 -5.15 -23.56 3.12
C THR A 494 -4.53 -22.64 4.18
N PHE A 495 -3.77 -23.24 5.10
CA PHE A 495 -2.99 -22.48 6.08
C PHE A 495 -1.94 -21.61 5.38
N ASP A 496 -1.88 -20.34 5.73
CA ASP A 496 -0.88 -19.42 5.22
C ASP A 496 -0.31 -18.52 6.33
N LEU A 497 0.99 -18.24 6.21
CA LEU A 497 1.75 -17.46 7.19
C LEU A 497 1.20 -16.05 7.40
N ASP A 498 0.78 -15.39 6.32
CA ASP A 498 0.39 -13.99 6.39
C ASP A 498 -0.95 -13.87 7.12
N SER A 499 -1.92 -14.77 6.83
CA SER A 499 -3.18 -14.89 7.57
C SER A 499 -2.94 -15.25 9.03
N TYR A 500 -2.11 -16.26 9.30
CA TYR A 500 -1.73 -16.62 10.67
C TYR A 500 -1.21 -15.42 11.46
N LYS A 501 -0.25 -14.66 10.91
CA LYS A 501 0.34 -13.50 11.59
C LYS A 501 -0.68 -12.41 11.86
N LEU A 502 -1.55 -12.12 10.89
CA LEU A 502 -2.58 -11.10 11.03
C LEU A 502 -3.58 -11.47 12.13
N ILE A 503 -4.12 -12.69 12.08
CA ILE A 503 -5.12 -13.17 13.01
C ILE A 503 -4.53 -13.33 14.41
N ALA A 504 -3.34 -13.95 14.54
CA ALA A 504 -2.68 -14.12 15.84
C ALA A 504 -2.32 -12.77 16.49
N LYS A 505 -1.87 -11.79 15.68
CA LYS A 505 -1.63 -10.44 16.18
C LYS A 505 -2.92 -9.78 16.65
N ALA A 506 -4.01 -9.91 15.90
CA ALA A 506 -5.29 -9.32 16.26
C ALA A 506 -5.89 -9.94 17.52
N LEU A 507 -5.90 -11.27 17.63
CA LEU A 507 -6.59 -11.97 18.73
C LEU A 507 -5.75 -12.11 20.02
N LEU A 508 -4.40 -12.11 19.92
CA LEU A 508 -3.50 -12.30 21.07
C LEU A 508 -2.85 -11.00 21.57
N ALA A 509 -3.18 -9.84 21.00
CA ALA A 509 -2.61 -8.56 21.44
C ALA A 509 -3.06 -8.21 22.86
N ARG A 510 -2.11 -8.08 23.81
CA ARG A 510 -2.39 -7.78 25.23
C ARG A 510 -2.83 -6.34 25.49
N LYS A 511 -2.61 -5.42 24.56
CA LYS A 511 -2.99 -4.01 24.65
C LYS A 511 -3.72 -3.61 23.37
N GLN A 512 -5.01 -3.71 23.37
CA GLN A 512 -5.85 -3.10 22.34
C GLN A 512 -6.57 -1.90 22.96
N GLU A 513 -6.58 -0.80 22.25
CA GLU A 513 -7.35 0.39 22.63
C GLU A 513 -8.86 0.11 22.55
N ARG A 514 -9.27 -0.87 21.72
CA ARG A 514 -10.63 -1.40 21.65
C ARG A 514 -10.58 -2.93 21.71
N PRO A 515 -11.29 -3.58 22.65
CA PRO A 515 -11.35 -5.03 22.71
C PRO A 515 -12.05 -5.57 21.46
N ILE A 516 -11.42 -6.55 20.79
CA ILE A 516 -12.06 -7.32 19.73
C ILE A 516 -13.09 -8.23 20.38
N GLN A 517 -14.34 -8.15 19.94
CA GLN A 517 -15.37 -9.08 20.37
C GLN A 517 -15.20 -10.41 19.64
N VAL A 518 -15.13 -11.50 20.40
CA VAL A 518 -15.03 -12.87 19.88
C VAL A 518 -16.24 -13.65 20.31
N ILE A 519 -16.88 -14.34 19.39
CA ILE A 519 -18.03 -15.22 19.60
C ILE A 519 -17.54 -16.66 19.33
N GLU A 520 -17.65 -17.56 20.31
CA GLU A 520 -17.42 -18.99 20.07
C GLU A 520 -18.61 -19.56 19.28
N LEU A 521 -18.30 -20.30 18.22
CA LEU A 521 -19.30 -20.94 17.36
C LEU A 521 -19.32 -22.42 17.70
N ASP A 522 -20.53 -22.97 17.88
CA ASP A 522 -20.69 -24.42 18.09
C ASP A 522 -20.18 -25.17 16.85
N ALA A 523 -19.57 -26.33 17.08
CA ALA A 523 -18.98 -27.16 16.03
C ALA A 523 -20.00 -27.72 15.01
N VAL A 524 -21.30 -27.49 15.22
CA VAL A 524 -22.40 -27.86 14.32
C VAL A 524 -22.37 -26.93 13.11
N GLY A 525 -21.54 -27.27 12.12
CA GLY A 525 -21.36 -26.47 10.89
C GLY A 525 -19.89 -26.25 10.51
N ALA A 526 -18.94 -26.65 11.35
CA ALA A 526 -17.55 -26.71 10.92
C ALA A 526 -17.43 -27.73 9.78
N PRO A 527 -16.84 -27.38 8.62
CA PRO A 527 -16.66 -28.35 7.55
C PRO A 527 -15.76 -29.49 8.04
N ASP A 528 -16.08 -30.75 7.65
CA ASP A 528 -15.31 -31.96 8.03
C ASP A 528 -13.80 -31.86 7.73
N VAL A 529 -13.40 -30.94 6.85
CA VAL A 529 -11.99 -30.60 6.52
C VAL A 529 -11.28 -29.85 7.66
N LEU A 530 -12.02 -29.27 8.62
CA LEU A 530 -11.48 -28.52 9.76
C LEU A 530 -11.42 -29.34 11.05
N MET A 531 -12.03 -30.52 11.06
CA MET A 531 -11.93 -31.46 12.17
C MET A 531 -10.72 -32.37 11.97
N PRO A 532 -9.95 -32.71 13.03
CA PRO A 532 -8.78 -33.58 12.94
C PRO A 532 -9.11 -34.98 12.45
#